data_8b3b9ddd4c98fed594afba8b4ab2b4d5
#
_entry.id   8b3b9ddd4c98fed594afba8b4ab2b4d5
#
_cell.length_a   1.000
_cell.length_b   1.000
_cell.length_c   1.000
_cell.angle_alpha   90.00
_cell.angle_beta   90.00
_cell.angle_gamma   90.00
#
_symmetry.space_group_name_H-M   'P 1'
#
loop_
_entity.id
_entity.type
_entity.pdbx_description
1 polymer ?
#
loop_
_entity_poly.entity_id
_entity_poly.type
_entity_poly.pdbx_seq_one_letter_code
_entity_poly.pdbx_strand_id
1 'polypeptide(L)'
;MRAADEIYLDYGPFGRVIPASSIESFAADGTVDDELAPFINAIPEERQPDFQRVLSTPLELLSSGIPEEVTDPFILSQWLYSPIGESVLARIGRLIQTEGRQNGQRAIRAAIILAAADPAGLSPINLIRHYPTGGIRLDLQQILALAKAAKTNLAITDQLISSATQLSEAAAVAAPILDYSTLPILAEFDQFNVVKQSLMLEDSQRNRIYPANLYMPENLSAIQGPIPVMILSHGYGDTKDNPEAVAAARKLAANGFVVAMPEHVGSNKTYQNDLLAGLAQESFEAMEFVNRPLDIRFLLDTLEQRNNTEFQGRLQLDRVGLIGHSFGGYTVLAAGGATVDIERLQRQCDLDADITPENVNVALLLECRLLELDESSIQQLTDGSLADERVELEFFPCHSLQTDYSQALRQTHVP
;
A
#
# COMPACT_ATOMS: atom_id res chain seq x y z
N MET A 1 -13.72 33.86 0.30
CA MET A 1 -13.03 33.35 1.51
C MET A 1 -11.76 34.16 1.65
N ARG A 2 -11.33 34.42 2.88
CA ARG A 2 -10.08 35.16 3.12
C ARG A 2 -8.93 34.17 2.97
N ALA A 3 -7.98 34.43 2.09
CA ALA A 3 -6.74 33.66 1.96
C ALA A 3 -5.90 33.80 3.24
N ALA A 4 -4.97 32.88 3.47
CA ALA A 4 -3.99 33.06 4.54
C ALA A 4 -3.06 34.25 4.18
N ASP A 5 -3.05 35.26 5.03
CA ASP A 5 -2.18 36.45 4.88
C ASP A 5 -0.81 36.21 5.51
N GLU A 6 -0.72 35.32 6.52
CA GLU A 6 0.46 35.10 7.35
C GLU A 6 0.76 33.63 7.56
N ILE A 7 2.06 33.29 7.59
CA ILE A 7 2.56 31.97 7.94
C ILE A 7 3.39 32.06 9.21
N TYR A 8 2.90 31.44 10.26
CA TYR A 8 3.54 31.37 11.57
C TYR A 8 4.43 30.14 11.63
N LEU A 9 5.71 30.31 11.84
CA LEU A 9 6.69 29.26 12.04
C LEU A 9 6.97 29.13 13.54
N ASP A 10 6.38 28.14 14.19
CA ASP A 10 6.53 27.90 15.63
C ASP A 10 7.65 26.89 15.91
N TYR A 11 8.60 27.23 16.80
CA TYR A 11 9.64 26.32 17.29
C TYR A 11 9.71 26.40 18.82
N GLY A 12 8.99 25.54 19.50
CA GLY A 12 8.81 25.61 20.95
C GLY A 12 8.15 26.93 21.36
N PRO A 13 8.77 27.71 22.29
CA PRO A 13 8.23 29.00 22.71
C PRO A 13 8.51 30.14 21.70
N PHE A 14 9.30 29.90 20.68
CA PHE A 14 9.68 30.91 19.69
C PHE A 14 8.80 30.79 18.45
N GLY A 15 8.36 31.91 17.91
CA GLY A 15 7.61 31.97 16.67
C GLY A 15 8.14 33.08 15.77
N ARG A 16 8.06 32.88 14.47
CA ARG A 16 8.32 33.89 13.46
C ARG A 16 7.15 33.94 12.48
N VAL A 17 6.83 35.12 12.02
CA VAL A 17 5.76 35.31 11.03
C VAL A 17 6.40 35.67 9.71
N ILE A 18 5.94 35.04 8.64
CA ILE A 18 6.30 35.37 7.27
C ILE A 18 5.00 35.76 6.55
N PRO A 19 4.93 36.89 5.88
CA PRO A 19 3.81 37.23 5.02
C PRO A 19 3.67 36.20 3.92
N ALA A 20 2.46 35.74 3.61
CA ALA A 20 2.23 34.83 2.50
C ALA A 20 2.70 35.43 1.16
N SER A 21 2.57 36.78 1.02
CA SER A 21 3.07 37.53 -0.14
C SER A 21 4.58 37.40 -0.36
N SER A 22 5.39 37.25 0.70
CA SER A 22 6.84 37.01 0.57
C SER A 22 7.14 35.67 -0.12
N ILE A 23 6.40 34.61 0.28
CA ILE A 23 6.51 33.28 -0.36
C ILE A 23 5.97 33.30 -1.79
N GLU A 24 4.88 34.03 -2.03
CA GLU A 24 4.33 34.22 -3.37
C GLU A 24 5.31 34.92 -4.32
N SER A 25 5.96 35.98 -3.88
CA SER A 25 6.97 36.70 -4.67
C SER A 25 8.17 35.81 -4.96
N PHE A 26 8.66 35.07 -3.96
CA PHE A 26 9.74 34.10 -4.17
C PHE A 26 9.33 33.01 -5.16
N ALA A 27 8.13 32.46 -5.04
CA ALA A 27 7.63 31.42 -5.96
C ALA A 27 7.49 31.93 -7.40
N ALA A 28 7.09 33.20 -7.58
CA ALA A 28 6.85 33.81 -8.87
C ALA A 28 8.13 34.19 -9.62
N ASP A 29 9.08 34.85 -8.97
CA ASP A 29 10.24 35.46 -9.62
C ASP A 29 11.57 35.32 -8.83
N GLY A 30 11.56 34.60 -7.69
CA GLY A 30 12.75 34.40 -6.85
C GLY A 30 13.06 35.59 -5.94
N THR A 31 12.18 36.59 -5.84
CA THR A 31 12.40 37.74 -4.94
C THR A 31 12.41 37.30 -3.48
N VAL A 32 13.47 37.66 -2.75
CA VAL A 32 13.66 37.36 -1.33
C VAL A 32 13.68 38.65 -0.55
N ASP A 33 12.69 38.85 0.30
CA ASP A 33 12.63 40.00 1.23
C ASP A 33 13.30 39.69 2.58
N ASP A 34 13.34 40.68 3.48
CA ASP A 34 14.01 40.56 4.77
C ASP A 34 13.36 39.52 5.70
N GLU A 35 12.06 39.28 5.57
CA GLU A 35 11.29 38.31 6.35
C GLU A 35 11.60 36.88 5.90
N LEU A 36 11.74 36.66 4.60
CA LEU A 36 11.98 35.33 4.00
C LEU A 36 13.48 34.99 3.94
N ALA A 37 14.37 36.00 3.86
CA ALA A 37 15.81 35.81 3.67
C ALA A 37 16.46 34.81 4.65
N PRO A 38 16.15 34.78 5.96
CA PRO A 38 16.77 33.84 6.89
C PRO A 38 16.48 32.37 6.56
N PHE A 39 15.37 32.09 5.90
CA PHE A 39 14.95 30.74 5.54
C PHE A 39 15.54 30.33 4.19
N ILE A 40 15.51 31.22 3.20
CA ILE A 40 16.09 30.93 1.88
C ILE A 40 17.59 30.80 1.97
N ASN A 41 18.27 31.64 2.75
CA ASN A 41 19.72 31.56 2.95
C ASN A 41 20.17 30.31 3.73
N ALA A 42 19.26 29.60 4.40
CA ALA A 42 19.53 28.28 5.00
C ALA A 42 19.50 27.13 3.97
N ILE A 43 18.94 27.38 2.78
CA ILE A 43 18.93 26.43 1.66
C ILE A 43 20.20 26.64 0.84
N PRO A 44 20.98 25.57 0.53
CA PRO A 44 22.11 25.68 -0.37
C PRO A 44 21.74 26.42 -1.67
N GLU A 45 22.58 27.35 -2.10
CA GLU A 45 22.29 28.25 -3.22
C GLU A 45 21.91 27.49 -4.50
N GLU A 46 22.58 26.38 -4.75
CA GLU A 46 22.31 25.48 -5.89
C GLU A 46 20.93 24.79 -5.84
N ARG A 47 20.27 24.76 -4.65
CA ARG A 47 18.95 24.14 -4.47
C ARG A 47 17.78 25.15 -4.40
N GLN A 48 18.09 26.43 -4.30
CA GLN A 48 17.03 27.47 -4.22
C GLN A 48 16.14 27.49 -5.47
N PRO A 49 16.64 27.34 -6.70
CA PRO A 49 15.79 27.26 -7.91
C PRO A 49 14.87 26.04 -7.91
N ASP A 50 15.32 24.89 -7.39
CA ASP A 50 14.48 23.71 -7.26
C ASP A 50 13.37 23.93 -6.24
N PHE A 51 13.68 24.55 -5.11
CA PHE A 51 12.71 24.89 -4.10
C PHE A 51 11.65 25.88 -4.64
N GLN A 52 12.08 26.93 -5.35
CA GLN A 52 11.18 27.89 -6.01
C GLN A 52 10.22 27.16 -6.97
N ARG A 53 10.76 26.27 -7.81
CA ARG A 53 9.99 25.49 -8.78
C ARG A 53 8.94 24.63 -8.08
N VAL A 54 9.30 23.92 -7.01
CA VAL A 54 8.38 23.05 -6.25
C VAL A 54 7.21 23.83 -5.68
N LEU A 55 7.43 25.09 -5.20
CA LEU A 55 6.36 25.91 -4.63
C LEU A 55 5.26 26.24 -5.64
N SER A 56 5.62 26.46 -6.91
CA SER A 56 4.71 26.93 -7.96
C SER A 56 4.22 25.83 -8.91
N THR A 57 4.87 24.66 -8.91
CA THR A 57 4.52 23.58 -9.84
C THR A 57 3.35 22.76 -9.30
N PRO A 58 2.29 22.54 -10.08
CA PRO A 58 1.23 21.61 -9.73
C PRO A 58 1.75 20.19 -9.47
N LEU A 59 1.12 19.50 -8.54
CA LEU A 59 1.56 18.19 -8.03
C LEU A 59 1.66 17.13 -9.13
N GLU A 60 0.72 17.13 -10.07
CA GLU A 60 0.68 16.25 -11.24
C GLU A 60 1.89 16.41 -12.16
N LEU A 61 2.51 17.59 -12.16
CA LEU A 61 3.72 17.87 -12.96
C LEU A 61 5.02 17.60 -12.21
N LEU A 62 4.96 17.45 -10.87
CA LEU A 62 6.13 17.12 -10.04
C LEU A 62 6.41 15.61 -10.02
N SER A 63 5.41 14.79 -10.29
CA SER A 63 5.51 13.33 -10.24
C SER A 63 4.90 12.71 -11.49
N SER A 64 5.74 12.10 -12.32
CA SER A 64 5.31 11.37 -13.54
C SER A 64 4.47 10.11 -13.26
N GLY A 65 4.18 9.81 -11.99
CA GLY A 65 3.42 8.63 -11.57
C GLY A 65 2.06 8.92 -10.95
N ILE A 66 1.66 10.19 -10.81
CA ILE A 66 0.33 10.55 -10.30
C ILE A 66 -0.62 10.67 -11.49
N PRO A 67 -1.64 9.80 -11.63
CA PRO A 67 -2.65 9.95 -12.66
C PRO A 67 -3.40 11.28 -12.51
N GLU A 68 -3.77 11.93 -13.62
CA GLU A 68 -4.51 13.21 -13.63
C GLU A 68 -5.83 13.08 -12.85
N GLU A 69 -6.45 11.91 -12.89
CA GLU A 69 -7.69 11.62 -12.17
C GLU A 69 -7.54 11.77 -10.65
N VAL A 70 -6.35 11.57 -10.08
CA VAL A 70 -6.12 11.68 -8.62
C VAL A 70 -6.18 13.13 -8.15
N THR A 71 -5.91 14.11 -9.01
CA THR A 71 -6.02 15.55 -8.70
C THR A 71 -7.38 16.15 -9.04
N ASP A 72 -8.30 15.36 -9.59
CA ASP A 72 -9.69 15.79 -9.82
C ASP A 72 -10.34 16.20 -8.49
N PRO A 73 -10.94 17.41 -8.38
CA PRO A 73 -11.49 17.93 -7.12
C PRO A 73 -12.59 17.05 -6.52
N PHE A 74 -13.37 16.36 -7.35
CA PHE A 74 -14.41 15.46 -6.87
C PHE A 74 -13.80 14.19 -6.25
N ILE A 75 -12.83 13.59 -6.93
CA ILE A 75 -12.11 12.40 -6.44
C ILE A 75 -11.36 12.72 -5.15
N LEU A 76 -10.64 13.84 -5.12
CA LEU A 76 -9.97 14.32 -3.91
C LEU A 76 -10.97 14.54 -2.76
N SER A 77 -12.13 15.13 -3.05
CA SER A 77 -13.17 15.32 -2.03
C SER A 77 -13.63 13.98 -1.45
N GLN A 78 -13.94 12.98 -2.29
CA GLN A 78 -14.36 11.66 -1.84
C GLN A 78 -13.28 11.04 -0.92
N TRP A 79 -12.02 11.05 -1.36
CA TRP A 79 -10.93 10.49 -0.57
C TRP A 79 -10.69 11.24 0.75
N LEU A 80 -10.68 12.58 0.72
CA LEU A 80 -10.42 13.41 1.92
C LEU A 80 -11.56 13.36 2.96
N TYR A 81 -12.77 12.94 2.56
CA TYR A 81 -13.89 12.67 3.46
C TYR A 81 -14.03 11.19 3.84
N SER A 82 -13.23 10.29 3.26
CA SER A 82 -13.19 8.91 3.73
C SER A 82 -12.55 8.79 5.12
N PRO A 83 -12.80 7.75 5.90
CA PRO A 83 -12.18 7.54 7.22
C PRO A 83 -10.66 7.62 7.18
N ILE A 84 -10.04 7.08 6.14
CA ILE A 84 -8.58 7.16 5.95
C ILE A 84 -8.15 8.60 5.70
N GLY A 85 -8.81 9.30 4.78
CA GLY A 85 -8.53 10.69 4.49
C GLY A 85 -8.69 11.58 5.72
N GLU A 86 -9.72 11.37 6.52
CA GLU A 86 -9.92 12.06 7.79
C GLU A 86 -8.79 11.78 8.79
N SER A 87 -8.35 10.54 8.91
CA SER A 87 -7.25 10.15 9.79
C SER A 87 -5.92 10.78 9.35
N VAL A 88 -5.62 10.80 8.05
CA VAL A 88 -4.44 11.49 7.48
C VAL A 88 -4.49 12.97 7.80
N LEU A 89 -5.61 13.61 7.50
CA LEU A 89 -5.77 15.05 7.71
C LEU A 89 -5.72 15.44 9.20
N ALA A 90 -6.27 14.61 10.10
CA ALA A 90 -6.22 14.83 11.53
C ALA A 90 -4.76 14.87 12.05
N ARG A 91 -3.92 13.98 11.54
CA ARG A 91 -2.48 13.93 11.89
C ARG A 91 -1.71 15.08 11.28
N ILE A 92 -1.85 15.31 9.97
CA ILE A 92 -1.19 16.46 9.30
C ILE A 92 -1.65 17.80 9.91
N GLY A 93 -2.94 17.89 10.30
CA GLY A 93 -3.50 19.07 10.92
C GLY A 93 -2.92 19.42 12.29
N ARG A 94 -2.20 18.51 12.94
CA ARG A 94 -1.42 18.82 14.17
C ARG A 94 -0.11 19.53 13.83
N LEU A 95 0.47 19.25 12.65
CA LEU A 95 1.68 19.92 12.15
C LEU A 95 1.37 21.25 11.49
N ILE A 96 0.23 21.31 10.77
CA ILE A 96 -0.24 22.46 10.01
C ILE A 96 -1.57 22.92 10.62
N GLN A 97 -1.50 23.89 11.49
CA GLN A 97 -2.62 24.37 12.30
C GLN A 97 -3.24 25.64 11.71
N THR A 98 -4.43 25.97 12.18
CA THR A 98 -5.03 27.29 11.93
C THR A 98 -4.28 28.37 12.72
N GLU A 99 -4.49 29.64 12.38
CA GLU A 99 -3.96 30.81 13.12
C GLU A 99 -4.23 30.68 14.63
N GLY A 100 -5.42 30.22 15.01
CA GLY A 100 -5.84 30.03 16.40
C GLY A 100 -5.31 28.76 17.08
N ARG A 101 -4.28 28.12 16.55
CA ARG A 101 -3.68 26.87 17.10
C ARG A 101 -4.64 25.69 17.18
N GLN A 102 -5.67 25.67 16.35
CA GLN A 102 -6.54 24.52 16.22
C GLN A 102 -5.99 23.55 15.16
N ASN A 103 -6.31 22.26 15.29
CA ASN A 103 -5.98 21.27 14.27
C ASN A 103 -6.46 21.73 12.88
N GLY A 104 -5.53 21.77 11.92
CA GLY A 104 -5.78 22.29 10.58
C GLY A 104 -6.57 21.37 9.65
N GLN A 105 -6.97 20.18 10.09
CA GLN A 105 -7.63 19.14 9.28
C GLN A 105 -8.68 19.71 8.32
N ARG A 106 -9.64 20.50 8.83
CA ARG A 106 -10.73 21.05 8.01
C ARG A 106 -10.25 22.13 7.05
N ALA A 107 -9.28 22.94 7.49
CA ALA A 107 -8.70 23.99 6.68
C ALA A 107 -7.86 23.43 5.54
N ILE A 108 -7.04 22.40 5.83
CA ILE A 108 -6.23 21.69 4.83
C ILE A 108 -7.14 21.01 3.80
N ARG A 109 -8.20 20.32 4.24
CA ARG A 109 -9.17 19.70 3.33
C ARG A 109 -9.75 20.72 2.35
N ALA A 110 -10.23 21.86 2.89
CA ALA A 110 -10.81 22.90 2.06
C ALA A 110 -9.77 23.49 1.09
N ALA A 111 -8.54 23.73 1.55
CA ALA A 111 -7.46 24.26 0.73
C ALA A 111 -7.10 23.30 -0.43
N ILE A 112 -7.00 21.99 -0.16
CA ILE A 112 -6.70 20.99 -1.19
C ILE A 112 -7.79 20.97 -2.26
N ILE A 113 -9.07 20.87 -1.87
CA ILE A 113 -10.19 20.80 -2.82
C ILE A 113 -10.29 22.07 -3.65
N LEU A 114 -10.14 23.24 -3.02
CA LEU A 114 -10.22 24.53 -3.72
C LEU A 114 -9.01 24.75 -4.63
N ALA A 115 -7.80 24.38 -4.20
CA ALA A 115 -6.61 24.49 -5.04
C ALA A 115 -6.66 23.53 -6.24
N ALA A 116 -7.19 22.33 -6.07
CA ALA A 116 -7.39 21.39 -7.19
C ALA A 116 -8.43 21.89 -8.19
N ALA A 117 -9.46 22.63 -7.72
CA ALA A 117 -10.48 23.22 -8.58
C ALA A 117 -10.04 24.54 -9.26
N ASP A 118 -8.91 25.11 -8.85
CA ASP A 118 -8.36 26.36 -9.41
C ASP A 118 -7.57 26.03 -10.70
N PRO A 119 -7.66 26.88 -11.75
CA PRO A 119 -6.85 26.68 -12.96
C PRO A 119 -5.34 26.64 -12.76
N ALA A 120 -4.82 27.17 -11.64
CA ALA A 120 -3.40 27.09 -11.28
C ALA A 120 -3.01 25.71 -10.71
N GLY A 121 -3.97 24.81 -10.47
CA GLY A 121 -3.76 23.45 -10.00
C GLY A 121 -3.34 23.32 -8.54
N LEU A 122 -3.15 22.09 -8.11
CA LEU A 122 -2.78 21.74 -6.73
C LEU A 122 -1.27 21.94 -6.51
N SER A 123 -0.85 23.15 -6.16
CA SER A 123 0.54 23.48 -5.80
C SER A 123 0.65 24.02 -4.37
N PRO A 124 1.83 23.98 -3.72
CA PRO A 124 2.01 24.54 -2.38
C PRO A 124 1.57 26.00 -2.26
N ILE A 125 1.90 26.83 -3.25
CA ILE A 125 1.51 28.23 -3.23
C ILE A 125 0.00 28.40 -3.36
N ASN A 126 -0.64 27.56 -4.17
CA ASN A 126 -2.08 27.62 -4.36
C ASN A 126 -2.84 27.07 -3.14
N LEU A 127 -2.27 26.12 -2.41
CA LEU A 127 -2.78 25.68 -1.11
C LEU A 127 -2.80 26.84 -0.09
N ILE A 128 -1.72 27.65 -0.03
CA ILE A 128 -1.64 28.83 0.85
C ILE A 128 -2.74 29.83 0.49
N ARG A 129 -2.95 30.10 -0.81
CA ARG A 129 -3.98 31.00 -1.31
C ARG A 129 -5.40 30.57 -0.97
N HIS A 130 -5.64 29.28 -0.93
CA HIS A 130 -6.96 28.71 -0.63
C HIS A 130 -7.14 28.28 0.83
N TYR A 131 -6.12 28.50 1.68
CA TYR A 131 -6.25 28.17 3.10
C TYR A 131 -7.26 29.12 3.79
N PRO A 132 -8.36 28.62 4.39
CA PRO A 132 -9.53 29.45 4.70
C PRO A 132 -9.46 30.21 6.03
N THR A 133 -8.27 30.35 6.62
CA THR A 133 -8.04 31.12 7.85
C THR A 133 -7.04 32.27 7.60
N GLY A 134 -7.01 33.28 8.45
CA GLY A 134 -6.11 34.44 8.30
C GLY A 134 -4.64 34.10 8.35
N GLY A 135 -4.29 32.93 8.87
CA GLY A 135 -2.91 32.42 8.88
C GLY A 135 -2.81 30.91 8.98
N ILE A 136 -1.63 30.43 8.62
CA ILE A 136 -1.21 29.03 8.73
C ILE A 136 -0.13 28.94 9.79
N ARG A 137 -0.26 28.03 10.75
CA ARG A 137 0.80 27.73 11.72
C ARG A 137 1.48 26.43 11.38
N LEU A 138 2.80 26.45 11.32
CA LEU A 138 3.64 25.28 11.10
C LEU A 138 4.42 24.97 12.40
N ASP A 139 4.20 23.82 12.98
CA ASP A 139 5.00 23.32 14.10
C ASP A 139 6.34 22.78 13.58
N LEU A 140 7.31 23.69 13.45
CA LEU A 140 8.64 23.34 12.92
C LEU A 140 9.38 22.34 13.80
N GLN A 141 9.13 22.33 15.11
CA GLN A 141 9.79 21.40 16.02
C GLN A 141 9.35 19.96 15.68
N GLN A 142 8.05 19.72 15.53
CA GLN A 142 7.53 18.42 15.17
C GLN A 142 7.87 18.05 13.71
N ILE A 143 7.78 18.98 12.76
CA ILE A 143 8.14 18.74 11.35
C ILE A 143 9.61 18.30 11.22
N LEU A 144 10.53 19.00 11.89
CA LEU A 144 11.96 18.65 11.86
C LEU A 144 12.25 17.34 12.59
N ALA A 145 11.54 17.05 13.69
CA ALA A 145 11.65 15.77 14.39
C ALA A 145 11.19 14.61 13.49
N LEU A 146 10.06 14.79 12.79
CA LEU A 146 9.54 13.83 11.83
C LEU A 146 10.52 13.58 10.66
N ALA A 147 11.06 14.66 10.08
CA ALA A 147 12.05 14.55 8.99
C ALA A 147 13.33 13.82 9.45
N LYS A 148 13.80 14.09 10.67
CA LYS A 148 14.95 13.39 11.25
C LYS A 148 14.66 11.92 11.48
N ALA A 149 13.49 11.58 12.01
CA ALA A 149 13.09 10.20 12.26
C ALA A 149 12.91 9.43 10.92
N ALA A 150 12.31 10.04 9.90
CA ALA A 150 12.21 9.46 8.57
C ALA A 150 13.59 9.14 7.96
N LYS A 151 14.56 10.07 8.08
CA LYS A 151 15.94 9.83 7.64
C LYS A 151 16.60 8.68 8.41
N THR A 152 16.35 8.56 9.71
CA THR A 152 16.88 7.46 10.53
C THR A 152 16.28 6.12 10.08
N ASN A 153 14.98 6.06 9.82
CA ASN A 153 14.30 4.85 9.35
C ASN A 153 14.82 4.40 7.98
N LEU A 154 15.05 5.33 7.05
CA LEU A 154 15.68 5.01 5.76
C LEU A 154 17.06 4.39 5.95
N ALA A 155 17.90 4.96 6.83
CA ALA A 155 19.22 4.41 7.11
C ALA A 155 19.17 3.01 7.76
N ILE A 156 18.19 2.74 8.63
CA ILE A 156 17.96 1.41 9.21
C ILE A 156 17.52 0.42 8.10
N THR A 157 16.65 0.84 7.20
CA THR A 157 16.21 0.01 6.07
C THR A 157 17.41 -0.36 5.18
N ASP A 158 18.27 0.59 4.84
CA ASP A 158 19.49 0.33 4.06
C ASP A 158 20.42 -0.67 4.77
N GLN A 159 20.56 -0.55 6.10
CA GLN A 159 21.34 -1.50 6.89
C GLN A 159 20.74 -2.90 6.90
N LEU A 160 19.41 -3.01 7.01
CA LEU A 160 18.71 -4.31 6.97
C LEU A 160 18.85 -4.97 5.60
N ILE A 161 18.69 -4.22 4.52
CA ILE A 161 18.91 -4.70 3.14
C ILE A 161 20.36 -5.19 2.98
N SER A 162 21.33 -4.39 3.41
CA SER A 162 22.75 -4.77 3.35
C SER A 162 23.03 -6.05 4.15
N SER A 163 22.49 -6.17 5.36
CA SER A 163 22.66 -7.35 6.21
C SER A 163 22.00 -8.60 5.60
N ALA A 164 20.79 -8.46 5.06
CA ALA A 164 20.10 -9.55 4.35
C ALA A 164 20.88 -10.01 3.11
N THR A 165 21.43 -9.05 2.34
CA THR A 165 22.28 -9.35 1.18
C THR A 165 23.51 -10.14 1.60
N GLN A 166 24.24 -9.71 2.64
CA GLN A 166 25.43 -10.41 3.15
C GLN A 166 25.09 -11.83 3.64
N LEU A 167 23.99 -11.99 4.36
CA LEU A 167 23.52 -13.32 4.80
C LEU A 167 23.17 -14.22 3.62
N SER A 168 22.50 -13.67 2.62
CA SER A 168 22.14 -14.39 1.38
C SER A 168 23.38 -14.81 0.60
N GLU A 169 24.36 -13.93 0.45
CA GLU A 169 25.66 -14.24 -0.19
C GLU A 169 26.43 -15.33 0.56
N ALA A 170 26.48 -15.23 1.90
CA ALA A 170 27.11 -16.25 2.73
C ALA A 170 26.40 -17.62 2.63
N ALA A 171 25.07 -17.62 2.62
CA ALA A 171 24.28 -18.82 2.42
C ALA A 171 24.49 -19.42 1.02
N ALA A 172 24.56 -18.59 -0.01
CA ALA A 172 24.84 -19.03 -1.39
C ALA A 172 26.22 -19.69 -1.54
N VAL A 173 27.24 -19.18 -0.83
CA VAL A 173 28.58 -19.79 -0.81
C VAL A 173 28.57 -21.15 -0.07
N ALA A 174 27.75 -21.29 0.97
CA ALA A 174 27.63 -22.53 1.74
C ALA A 174 26.69 -23.55 1.09
N ALA A 175 25.83 -23.13 0.17
CA ALA A 175 24.90 -24.01 -0.52
C ALA A 175 25.63 -24.99 -1.48
N PRO A 176 25.08 -26.20 -1.71
CA PRO A 176 25.59 -27.06 -2.76
C PRO A 176 25.60 -26.33 -4.10
N ILE A 177 26.69 -26.48 -4.86
CA ILE A 177 26.78 -25.90 -6.20
C ILE A 177 25.73 -26.61 -7.08
N LEU A 178 24.63 -25.93 -7.33
CA LEU A 178 23.67 -26.34 -8.33
C LEU A 178 24.16 -25.88 -9.70
N ASP A 179 24.31 -26.82 -10.61
CA ASP A 179 24.63 -26.48 -12.00
C ASP A 179 23.35 -25.98 -12.70
N TYR A 180 23.09 -24.69 -12.57
CA TYR A 180 21.95 -24.03 -13.19
C TYR A 180 21.97 -24.13 -14.72
N SER A 181 23.12 -24.41 -15.34
CA SER A 181 23.21 -24.60 -16.80
C SER A 181 22.49 -25.84 -17.27
N THR A 182 22.24 -26.79 -16.37
CA THR A 182 21.49 -28.02 -16.66
C THR A 182 19.97 -27.87 -16.48
N LEU A 183 19.53 -26.75 -15.87
CA LEU A 183 18.11 -26.46 -15.65
C LEU A 183 17.57 -25.63 -16.82
N PRO A 184 16.36 -25.93 -17.30
CA PRO A 184 15.71 -25.09 -18.30
C PRO A 184 15.50 -23.69 -17.73
N ILE A 185 15.84 -22.66 -18.49
CA ILE A 185 15.50 -21.28 -18.15
C ILE A 185 13.99 -21.15 -18.34
N LEU A 186 13.23 -21.15 -17.25
CA LEU A 186 11.75 -21.07 -17.30
C LEU A 186 11.25 -19.89 -18.14
N ALA A 187 12.01 -18.79 -18.19
CA ALA A 187 11.67 -17.63 -19.01
C ALA A 187 11.71 -17.91 -20.52
N GLU A 188 12.50 -18.87 -20.97
CA GLU A 188 12.73 -19.18 -22.39
C GLU A 188 12.01 -20.46 -22.86
N PHE A 189 11.45 -21.23 -21.93
CA PHE A 189 10.87 -22.54 -22.22
C PHE A 189 9.37 -22.56 -21.94
N ASP A 190 8.57 -22.84 -22.96
CA ASP A 190 7.15 -23.18 -22.84
C ASP A 190 6.98 -24.64 -23.27
N GLN A 191 6.77 -25.51 -22.29
CA GLN A 191 6.59 -26.95 -22.53
C GLN A 191 5.17 -27.29 -22.99
N PHE A 192 4.19 -26.48 -22.56
CA PHE A 192 2.78 -26.76 -22.78
C PHE A 192 2.05 -25.53 -23.31
N ASN A 193 1.07 -25.76 -24.20
CA ASN A 193 0.05 -24.76 -24.47
C ASN A 193 -0.78 -24.51 -23.23
N VAL A 194 -1.20 -23.25 -23.00
CA VAL A 194 -1.92 -22.84 -21.79
C VAL A 194 -3.36 -22.49 -22.12
N VAL A 195 -4.27 -23.08 -21.37
CA VAL A 195 -5.69 -22.73 -21.37
C VAL A 195 -6.04 -21.93 -20.12
N LYS A 196 -7.03 -21.05 -20.27
CA LYS A 196 -7.66 -20.30 -19.15
C LYS A 196 -9.06 -20.86 -18.94
N GLN A 197 -9.39 -21.20 -17.70
CA GLN A 197 -10.72 -21.52 -17.25
C GLN A 197 -11.16 -20.50 -16.22
N SER A 198 -12.36 -19.93 -16.36
CA SER A 198 -12.93 -19.04 -15.36
C SER A 198 -13.89 -19.81 -14.46
N LEU A 199 -13.79 -19.57 -13.16
CA LEU A 199 -14.64 -20.14 -12.13
C LEU A 199 -15.47 -19.02 -11.51
N MET A 200 -16.68 -19.37 -11.06
CA MET A 200 -17.43 -18.59 -10.10
C MET A 200 -17.47 -19.36 -8.78
N LEU A 201 -16.95 -18.76 -7.73
CA LEU A 201 -16.89 -19.34 -6.40
C LEU A 201 -18.05 -18.78 -5.57
N GLU A 202 -18.86 -19.65 -5.01
CA GLU A 202 -20.05 -19.30 -4.25
C GLU A 202 -19.93 -19.85 -2.82
N ASP A 203 -19.32 -19.06 -1.93
CA ASP A 203 -19.22 -19.39 -0.52
C ASP A 203 -20.48 -18.98 0.21
N SER A 204 -21.41 -19.91 0.31
CA SER A 204 -22.71 -19.68 0.96
C SER A 204 -22.59 -19.46 2.48
N GLN A 205 -21.51 -19.92 3.13
CA GLN A 205 -21.32 -19.73 4.58
C GLN A 205 -20.98 -18.26 4.90
N ARG A 206 -20.20 -17.62 4.03
CA ARG A 206 -19.82 -16.21 4.17
C ARG A 206 -20.71 -15.28 3.32
N ASN A 207 -21.72 -15.83 2.60
CA ASN A 207 -22.54 -15.09 1.62
C ASN A 207 -21.66 -14.31 0.63
N ARG A 208 -20.62 -14.97 0.09
CA ARG A 208 -19.60 -14.33 -0.74
C ARG A 208 -19.49 -15.02 -2.09
N ILE A 209 -19.62 -14.23 -3.15
CA ILE A 209 -19.49 -14.70 -4.53
C ILE A 209 -18.36 -13.93 -5.20
N TYR A 210 -17.42 -14.64 -5.78
CA TYR A 210 -16.28 -14.04 -6.45
C TYR A 210 -15.74 -14.92 -7.57
N PRO A 211 -15.27 -14.33 -8.69
CA PRO A 211 -14.68 -15.11 -9.78
C PRO A 211 -13.22 -15.45 -9.47
N ALA A 212 -12.74 -16.53 -10.10
CA ALA A 212 -11.33 -16.86 -10.16
C ALA A 212 -10.96 -17.32 -11.58
N ASN A 213 -9.71 -17.13 -11.97
CA ASN A 213 -9.15 -17.69 -13.19
C ASN A 213 -8.21 -18.83 -12.84
N LEU A 214 -8.30 -19.95 -13.58
CA LEU A 214 -7.29 -21.02 -13.59
C LEU A 214 -6.52 -20.96 -14.91
N TYR A 215 -5.20 -20.91 -14.82
CA TYR A 215 -4.29 -21.12 -15.95
C TYR A 215 -3.63 -22.47 -15.79
N MET A 216 -3.66 -23.31 -16.82
CA MET A 216 -3.15 -24.67 -16.75
C MET A 216 -2.72 -25.16 -18.13
N PRO A 217 -1.88 -26.20 -18.20
CA PRO A 217 -1.58 -26.87 -19.45
C PRO A 217 -2.84 -27.40 -20.12
N GLU A 218 -2.96 -27.20 -21.45
CA GLU A 218 -4.10 -27.67 -22.24
C GLU A 218 -4.26 -29.22 -22.17
N ASN A 219 -3.13 -29.91 -22.15
CA ASN A 219 -3.11 -31.38 -22.05
C ASN A 219 -2.47 -31.82 -20.73
N LEU A 220 -3.27 -31.91 -19.67
CA LEU A 220 -2.81 -32.39 -18.36
C LEU A 220 -2.27 -33.81 -18.38
N SER A 221 -2.71 -34.66 -19.34
CA SER A 221 -2.22 -36.03 -19.45
C SER A 221 -0.76 -36.11 -19.92
N ALA A 222 -0.22 -35.05 -20.51
CA ALA A 222 1.19 -34.99 -20.90
C ALA A 222 2.13 -34.75 -19.71
N ILE A 223 1.60 -34.26 -18.58
CA ILE A 223 2.37 -34.04 -17.36
C ILE A 223 2.54 -35.40 -16.65
N GLN A 224 3.74 -35.69 -16.22
CA GLN A 224 4.02 -36.89 -15.44
C GLN A 224 4.01 -36.62 -13.95
N GLY A 225 3.33 -37.44 -13.15
CA GLY A 225 3.26 -37.30 -11.69
C GLY A 225 2.24 -36.26 -11.19
N PRO A 226 2.40 -35.80 -9.96
CA PRO A 226 1.57 -34.76 -9.36
C PRO A 226 1.72 -33.41 -10.10
N ILE A 227 0.65 -32.62 -10.10
CA ILE A 227 0.62 -31.32 -10.75
C ILE A 227 0.72 -30.23 -9.66
N PRO A 228 1.79 -29.46 -9.61
CA PRO A 228 1.95 -28.43 -8.60
C PRO A 228 0.92 -27.30 -8.78
N VAL A 229 0.47 -26.75 -7.65
CA VAL A 229 -0.53 -25.68 -7.61
C VAL A 229 0.08 -24.40 -7.03
N MET A 230 -0.18 -23.28 -7.71
CA MET A 230 0.17 -21.94 -7.25
C MET A 230 -1.06 -21.06 -7.20
N ILE A 231 -1.15 -20.15 -6.21
CA ILE A 231 -2.19 -19.14 -6.16
C ILE A 231 -1.53 -17.75 -6.20
N LEU A 232 -2.05 -16.86 -7.04
CA LEU A 232 -1.60 -15.47 -7.13
C LEU A 232 -2.71 -14.55 -6.60
N SER A 233 -2.42 -13.81 -5.53
CA SER A 233 -3.34 -12.86 -4.90
C SER A 233 -2.97 -11.43 -5.28
N HIS A 234 -3.91 -10.70 -5.89
CA HIS A 234 -3.70 -9.33 -6.36
C HIS A 234 -3.68 -8.28 -5.23
N GLY A 235 -3.12 -7.11 -5.50
CA GLY A 235 -3.06 -5.98 -4.58
C GLY A 235 -4.40 -5.26 -4.40
N TYR A 236 -4.39 -4.21 -3.56
CA TYR A 236 -5.53 -3.30 -3.42
C TYR A 236 -5.80 -2.58 -4.74
N GLY A 237 -7.06 -2.47 -5.13
CA GLY A 237 -7.46 -1.78 -6.36
C GLY A 237 -7.05 -2.48 -7.67
N ASP A 238 -6.51 -3.70 -7.58
CA ASP A 238 -6.09 -4.50 -8.72
C ASP A 238 -7.12 -5.61 -9.02
N THR A 239 -6.80 -6.54 -9.91
CA THR A 239 -7.71 -7.57 -10.41
C THR A 239 -6.95 -8.85 -10.76
N LYS A 240 -7.67 -10.01 -10.74
CA LYS A 240 -7.17 -11.29 -11.25
C LYS A 240 -6.76 -11.27 -12.75
N ASP A 241 -7.10 -10.21 -13.47
CA ASP A 241 -6.74 -10.04 -14.88
C ASP A 241 -5.59 -9.03 -15.10
N ASN A 242 -4.86 -8.65 -14.03
CA ASN A 242 -3.66 -7.81 -14.13
C ASN A 242 -2.67 -8.42 -15.15
N PRO A 243 -2.22 -7.65 -16.16
CA PRO A 243 -1.42 -8.19 -17.28
C PRO A 243 -0.10 -8.85 -16.84
N GLU A 244 0.59 -8.29 -15.83
CA GLU A 244 1.86 -8.81 -15.33
C GLU A 244 1.65 -10.13 -14.57
N ALA A 245 0.65 -10.18 -13.69
CA ALA A 245 0.29 -11.38 -12.97
C ALA A 245 -0.22 -12.48 -13.91
N VAL A 246 -1.00 -12.12 -14.94
CA VAL A 246 -1.44 -13.07 -15.99
C VAL A 246 -0.26 -13.60 -16.78
N ALA A 247 0.73 -12.76 -17.12
CA ALA A 247 1.93 -13.23 -17.81
C ALA A 247 2.71 -14.24 -16.96
N ALA A 248 2.87 -13.97 -15.66
CA ALA A 248 3.50 -14.90 -14.71
C ALA A 248 2.70 -16.20 -14.58
N ALA A 249 1.38 -16.13 -14.42
CA ALA A 249 0.51 -17.29 -14.32
C ALA A 249 0.59 -18.16 -15.57
N ARG A 250 0.55 -17.56 -16.77
CA ARG A 250 0.71 -18.27 -18.03
C ARG A 250 2.06 -18.95 -18.16
N LYS A 251 3.12 -18.26 -17.69
CA LYS A 251 4.48 -18.81 -17.75
C LYS A 251 4.64 -20.03 -16.83
N LEU A 252 4.13 -19.95 -15.61
CA LEU A 252 4.08 -21.10 -14.70
C LEU A 252 3.27 -22.25 -15.30
N ALA A 253 2.08 -21.94 -15.84
CA ALA A 253 1.23 -22.96 -16.45
C ALA A 253 1.89 -23.61 -17.68
N ALA A 254 2.60 -22.85 -18.52
CA ALA A 254 3.37 -23.39 -19.64
C ALA A 254 4.50 -24.34 -19.19
N ASN A 255 4.84 -24.33 -17.91
CA ASN A 255 5.84 -25.21 -17.30
C ASN A 255 5.22 -26.27 -16.37
N GLY A 256 3.92 -26.53 -16.50
CA GLY A 256 3.28 -27.69 -15.87
C GLY A 256 2.56 -27.39 -14.56
N PHE A 257 2.44 -26.12 -14.14
CA PHE A 257 1.68 -25.74 -12.95
C PHE A 257 0.19 -25.53 -13.27
N VAL A 258 -0.65 -25.72 -12.27
CA VAL A 258 -2.00 -25.12 -12.24
C VAL A 258 -1.90 -23.85 -11.39
N VAL A 259 -2.27 -22.73 -11.98
CA VAL A 259 -2.19 -21.42 -11.33
C VAL A 259 -3.58 -20.83 -11.18
N ALA A 260 -3.98 -20.56 -9.94
CA ALA A 260 -5.28 -19.97 -9.62
C ALA A 260 -5.12 -18.49 -9.23
N MET A 261 -6.01 -17.65 -9.71
CA MET A 261 -6.03 -16.21 -9.45
C MET A 261 -7.44 -15.79 -9.00
N PRO A 262 -7.72 -15.72 -7.69
CA PRO A 262 -9.00 -15.24 -7.18
C PRO A 262 -9.14 -13.72 -7.33
N GLU A 263 -10.38 -13.25 -7.48
CA GLU A 263 -10.76 -11.84 -7.39
C GLU A 263 -11.26 -11.53 -5.98
N HIS A 264 -10.64 -10.60 -5.28
CA HIS A 264 -11.06 -10.18 -3.94
C HIS A 264 -12.01 -8.98 -4.04
N VAL A 265 -13.32 -9.27 -4.08
CA VAL A 265 -14.37 -8.32 -4.50
C VAL A 265 -14.54 -7.08 -3.61
N GLY A 266 -14.18 -7.13 -2.33
CA GLY A 266 -14.29 -5.98 -1.41
C GLY A 266 -13.09 -5.01 -1.45
N SER A 267 -12.11 -5.25 -2.34
CA SER A 267 -10.87 -4.47 -2.40
C SER A 267 -10.23 -4.47 -3.80
N ASN A 268 -10.99 -4.86 -4.81
CA ASN A 268 -10.54 -4.95 -6.20
C ASN A 268 -10.74 -3.63 -6.97
N LYS A 269 -10.41 -3.64 -8.26
CA LYS A 269 -10.56 -2.48 -9.14
C LYS A 269 -12.01 -2.04 -9.30
N THR A 270 -12.97 -2.96 -9.30
CA THR A 270 -14.39 -2.62 -9.37
C THR A 270 -14.80 -1.83 -8.13
N TYR A 271 -14.44 -2.31 -6.94
CA TYR A 271 -14.69 -1.60 -5.68
C TYR A 271 -14.04 -0.22 -5.65
N GLN A 272 -12.82 -0.10 -6.16
CA GLN A 272 -12.14 1.20 -6.28
C GLN A 272 -12.88 2.14 -7.24
N ASN A 273 -13.37 1.64 -8.38
CA ASN A 273 -14.18 2.42 -9.30
C ASN A 273 -15.50 2.87 -8.66
N ASP A 274 -16.15 2.03 -7.86
CA ASP A 274 -17.35 2.38 -7.11
C ASP A 274 -17.08 3.49 -6.09
N LEU A 275 -15.92 3.46 -5.41
CA LEU A 275 -15.49 4.55 -4.54
C LEU A 275 -15.33 5.86 -5.33
N LEU A 276 -14.63 5.82 -6.47
CA LEU A 276 -14.42 7.00 -7.32
C LEU A 276 -15.75 7.54 -7.89
N ALA A 277 -16.72 6.67 -8.13
CA ALA A 277 -18.07 7.04 -8.56
C ALA A 277 -18.99 7.51 -7.41
N GLY A 278 -18.52 7.48 -6.17
CA GLY A 278 -19.31 7.82 -4.99
C GLY A 278 -20.35 6.76 -4.60
N LEU A 279 -20.24 5.55 -5.13
CA LEU A 279 -21.11 4.40 -4.83
C LEU A 279 -20.64 3.63 -3.60
N ALA A 280 -19.37 3.73 -3.25
CA ALA A 280 -18.80 3.22 -2.01
C ALA A 280 -18.31 4.41 -1.14
N GLN A 281 -18.36 4.25 0.19
CA GLN A 281 -17.95 5.30 1.14
C GLN A 281 -16.57 5.04 1.74
N GLU A 282 -16.11 3.80 1.65
CA GLU A 282 -14.88 3.31 2.24
C GLU A 282 -13.85 3.00 1.15
N SER A 283 -12.57 3.18 1.43
CA SER A 283 -11.50 2.83 0.49
C SER A 283 -11.46 1.33 0.18
N PHE A 284 -11.79 0.50 1.16
CA PHE A 284 -12.05 -0.94 1.05
C PHE A 284 -12.84 -1.41 2.27
N GLU A 285 -13.43 -2.58 2.19
CA GLU A 285 -14.10 -3.20 3.34
C GLU A 285 -13.07 -3.72 4.34
N ALA A 286 -13.12 -3.29 5.62
CA ALA A 286 -12.19 -3.75 6.65
C ALA A 286 -12.17 -5.28 6.79
N MET A 287 -13.32 -5.93 6.53
CA MET A 287 -13.43 -7.40 6.49
C MET A 287 -12.53 -8.08 5.44
N GLU A 288 -11.96 -7.35 4.48
CA GLU A 288 -11.05 -7.94 3.50
C GLU A 288 -9.76 -8.50 4.13
N PHE A 289 -9.36 -8.00 5.29
CA PHE A 289 -8.27 -8.62 6.05
C PHE A 289 -8.59 -10.06 6.49
N VAL A 290 -9.86 -10.39 6.71
CA VAL A 290 -10.33 -11.73 7.04
C VAL A 290 -10.79 -12.49 5.78
N ASN A 291 -11.51 -11.82 4.91
CA ASN A 291 -12.12 -12.45 3.74
C ASN A 291 -11.09 -12.97 2.75
N ARG A 292 -10.03 -12.23 2.48
CA ARG A 292 -9.03 -12.61 1.47
C ARG A 292 -8.32 -13.93 1.78
N PRO A 293 -7.79 -14.18 2.99
CA PRO A 293 -7.25 -15.50 3.34
C PRO A 293 -8.29 -16.62 3.25
N LEU A 294 -9.53 -16.34 3.68
CA LEU A 294 -10.64 -17.29 3.58
C LEU A 294 -11.10 -17.53 2.14
N ASP A 295 -10.95 -16.55 1.23
CA ASP A 295 -11.19 -16.74 -0.21
C ASP A 295 -10.18 -17.74 -0.79
N ILE A 296 -8.90 -17.66 -0.37
CA ILE A 296 -7.88 -18.64 -0.75
C ILE A 296 -8.25 -20.03 -0.23
N ARG A 297 -8.63 -20.16 1.03
CA ARG A 297 -9.07 -21.45 1.61
C ARG A 297 -10.25 -22.05 0.83
N PHE A 298 -11.29 -21.29 0.58
CA PHE A 298 -12.45 -21.75 -0.17
C PHE A 298 -12.13 -22.13 -1.62
N LEU A 299 -11.20 -21.40 -2.25
CA LEU A 299 -10.68 -21.77 -3.58
C LEU A 299 -9.95 -23.12 -3.52
N LEU A 300 -9.12 -23.37 -2.51
CA LEU A 300 -8.44 -24.65 -2.30
C LEU A 300 -9.44 -25.79 -2.05
N ASP A 301 -10.47 -25.56 -1.23
CA ASP A 301 -11.54 -26.56 -0.99
C ASP A 301 -12.28 -26.89 -2.30
N THR A 302 -12.52 -25.88 -3.14
CA THR A 302 -13.14 -26.06 -4.45
C THR A 302 -12.23 -26.87 -5.40
N LEU A 303 -10.94 -26.59 -5.42
CA LEU A 303 -9.98 -27.37 -6.22
C LEU A 303 -9.87 -28.81 -5.72
N GLU A 304 -9.92 -29.06 -4.43
CA GLU A 304 -9.91 -30.38 -3.84
C GLU A 304 -11.13 -31.20 -4.26
N GLN A 305 -12.34 -30.60 -4.18
CA GLN A 305 -13.58 -31.25 -4.64
C GLN A 305 -13.53 -31.62 -6.13
N ARG A 306 -12.90 -30.76 -6.95
CA ARG A 306 -12.77 -30.96 -8.41
C ARG A 306 -11.59 -31.85 -8.77
N ASN A 307 -10.65 -32.11 -7.85
CA ASN A 307 -9.41 -32.80 -8.14
C ASN A 307 -9.64 -34.16 -8.77
N ASN A 308 -10.54 -34.99 -8.23
CA ASN A 308 -10.81 -36.33 -8.74
C ASN A 308 -11.54 -36.32 -10.09
N THR A 309 -12.42 -35.35 -10.33
CA THR A 309 -13.28 -35.34 -11.53
C THR A 309 -12.62 -34.67 -12.73
N GLU A 310 -11.87 -33.60 -12.52
CA GLU A 310 -11.29 -32.78 -13.59
C GLU A 310 -9.79 -32.96 -13.73
N PHE A 311 -9.09 -33.24 -12.62
CA PHE A 311 -7.62 -33.36 -12.60
C PHE A 311 -7.11 -34.75 -12.31
N GLN A 312 -7.98 -35.76 -12.31
CA GLN A 312 -7.63 -37.18 -12.11
C GLN A 312 -6.93 -37.46 -10.76
N GLY A 313 -7.22 -36.66 -9.71
CA GLY A 313 -6.59 -36.78 -8.41
C GLY A 313 -5.12 -36.34 -8.38
N ARG A 314 -4.69 -35.54 -9.36
CA ARG A 314 -3.26 -35.26 -9.57
C ARG A 314 -2.82 -33.86 -9.08
N LEU A 315 -3.74 -32.96 -8.71
CA LEU A 315 -3.33 -31.70 -8.11
C LEU A 315 -2.63 -31.96 -6.78
N GLN A 316 -1.45 -31.40 -6.62
CA GLN A 316 -0.70 -31.42 -5.37
C GLN A 316 -1.23 -30.32 -4.47
N LEU A 317 -2.27 -30.64 -3.69
CA LEU A 317 -2.98 -29.70 -2.81
C LEU A 317 -2.51 -29.76 -1.36
N ASP A 318 -1.60 -30.65 -1.04
CA ASP A 318 -0.93 -30.74 0.26
C ASP A 318 0.29 -29.80 0.37
N ARG A 319 0.70 -29.18 -0.74
CA ARG A 319 1.87 -28.29 -0.85
C ARG A 319 1.61 -27.20 -1.87
N VAL A 320 0.83 -26.20 -1.50
CA VAL A 320 0.44 -25.11 -2.40
C VAL A 320 1.35 -23.90 -2.19
N GLY A 321 1.84 -23.33 -3.29
CA GLY A 321 2.60 -22.09 -3.26
C GLY A 321 1.68 -20.86 -3.40
N LEU A 322 1.93 -19.83 -2.62
CA LEU A 322 1.22 -18.57 -2.71
C LEU A 322 2.16 -17.44 -3.16
N ILE A 323 1.67 -16.58 -4.04
CA ILE A 323 2.34 -15.34 -4.44
C ILE A 323 1.35 -14.20 -4.23
N GLY A 324 1.76 -13.14 -3.52
CA GLY A 324 0.91 -12.00 -3.25
C GLY A 324 1.63 -10.66 -3.43
N HIS A 325 0.99 -9.72 -4.12
CA HIS A 325 1.50 -8.36 -4.30
C HIS A 325 0.74 -7.37 -3.39
N SER A 326 1.46 -6.50 -2.67
CA SER A 326 0.86 -5.45 -1.82
C SER A 326 -0.14 -6.05 -0.81
N PHE A 327 -1.44 -5.72 -0.84
CA PHE A 327 -2.46 -6.33 0.01
C PHE A 327 -2.60 -7.85 -0.22
N GLY A 328 -2.26 -8.35 -1.43
CA GLY A 328 -2.08 -9.77 -1.68
C GLY A 328 -0.92 -10.37 -0.88
N GLY A 329 0.15 -9.60 -0.61
CA GLY A 329 1.25 -10.01 0.28
C GLY A 329 0.76 -10.27 1.71
N TYR A 330 -0.05 -9.35 2.28
CA TYR A 330 -0.74 -9.62 3.53
C TYR A 330 -1.56 -10.91 3.46
N THR A 331 -2.35 -11.07 2.38
CA THR A 331 -3.25 -12.21 2.20
C THR A 331 -2.51 -13.55 2.28
N VAL A 332 -1.37 -13.67 1.60
CA VAL A 332 -0.60 -14.92 1.60
C VAL A 332 0.09 -15.17 2.93
N LEU A 333 0.58 -14.12 3.60
CA LEU A 333 1.14 -14.24 4.96
C LEU A 333 0.09 -14.72 5.97
N ALA A 334 -1.12 -14.16 5.94
CA ALA A 334 -2.21 -14.57 6.82
C ALA A 334 -2.67 -16.00 6.53
N ALA A 335 -2.76 -16.39 5.25
CA ALA A 335 -3.07 -17.76 4.83
C ALA A 335 -1.97 -18.75 5.24
N GLY A 336 -0.71 -18.30 5.34
CA GLY A 336 0.43 -19.08 5.86
C GLY A 336 0.55 -19.09 7.38
N GLY A 337 -0.32 -18.39 8.11
CA GLY A 337 -0.39 -18.42 9.57
C GLY A 337 0.22 -17.23 10.29
N ALA A 338 0.57 -16.16 9.57
CA ALA A 338 0.98 -14.92 10.22
C ALA A 338 -0.21 -14.28 10.96
N THR A 339 0.08 -13.76 12.14
CA THR A 339 -0.90 -13.09 13.00
C THR A 339 -0.63 -11.60 13.12
N VAL A 340 -1.65 -10.83 13.48
CA VAL A 340 -1.56 -9.38 13.67
C VAL A 340 -1.36 -9.04 15.14
N ASP A 341 -0.37 -8.17 15.43
CA ASP A 341 -0.21 -7.60 16.78
C ASP A 341 -1.18 -6.41 16.98
N ILE A 342 -2.37 -6.72 17.47
CA ILE A 342 -3.43 -5.74 17.69
C ILE A 342 -3.03 -4.68 18.74
N GLU A 343 -2.29 -5.06 19.79
CA GLU A 343 -1.87 -4.09 20.81
C GLU A 343 -0.90 -3.04 20.22
N ARG A 344 0.03 -3.48 19.37
CA ARG A 344 0.92 -2.59 18.66
C ARG A 344 0.13 -1.70 17.71
N LEU A 345 -0.81 -2.28 16.96
CA LEU A 345 -1.65 -1.55 16.02
C LEU A 345 -2.47 -0.46 16.73
N GLN A 346 -3.09 -0.77 17.87
CA GLN A 346 -3.82 0.20 18.69
C GLN A 346 -2.94 1.39 19.08
N ARG A 347 -1.71 1.13 19.55
CA ARG A 347 -0.77 2.21 19.90
C ARG A 347 -0.38 3.08 18.69
N GLN A 348 -0.18 2.47 17.53
CA GLN A 348 0.21 3.19 16.32
C GLN A 348 -0.95 3.95 15.67
N CYS A 349 -2.17 3.45 15.83
CA CYS A 349 -3.39 4.06 15.30
C CYS A 349 -3.97 5.15 16.21
N ASP A 350 -3.48 5.31 17.42
CA ASP A 350 -3.93 6.36 18.33
C ASP A 350 -3.67 7.74 17.70
N LEU A 351 -4.74 8.51 17.51
CA LEU A 351 -4.68 9.84 16.92
C LEU A 351 -4.07 10.89 17.88
N ASP A 352 -4.09 10.60 19.18
CA ASP A 352 -3.54 11.49 20.21
C ASP A 352 -2.05 11.19 20.49
N ALA A 353 -1.51 10.08 19.98
CA ALA A 353 -0.10 9.76 20.09
C ALA A 353 0.78 10.79 19.37
N ASP A 354 2.06 10.88 19.76
CA ASP A 354 3.04 11.72 19.08
C ASP A 354 3.14 11.34 17.60
N ILE A 355 3.33 12.35 16.74
CA ILE A 355 3.48 12.13 15.31
C ILE A 355 4.86 11.55 15.04
N THR A 356 4.87 10.35 14.46
CA THR A 356 6.07 9.62 14.05
C THR A 356 6.02 9.29 12.57
N PRO A 357 7.15 8.96 11.91
CA PRO A 357 7.11 8.51 10.51
C PRO A 357 6.21 7.28 10.31
N GLU A 358 6.13 6.42 11.32
CA GLU A 358 5.33 5.19 11.26
C GLU A 358 3.83 5.54 11.22
N ASN A 359 3.36 6.45 12.09
CA ASN A 359 1.94 6.74 12.20
C ASN A 359 1.40 7.80 11.21
N VAL A 360 2.24 8.36 10.35
CA VAL A 360 1.84 9.12 9.15
C VAL A 360 1.93 8.29 7.88
N ASN A 361 2.31 7.02 7.97
CA ASN A 361 2.36 6.11 6.84
C ASN A 361 0.93 5.72 6.40
N VAL A 362 0.61 5.95 5.12
CA VAL A 362 -0.71 5.64 4.56
C VAL A 362 -1.02 4.13 4.65
N ALA A 363 -0.01 3.26 4.48
CA ALA A 363 -0.22 1.81 4.62
C ALA A 363 -0.67 1.44 6.04
N LEU A 364 -0.04 2.01 7.09
CA LEU A 364 -0.49 1.81 8.47
C LEU A 364 -1.92 2.31 8.67
N LEU A 365 -2.31 3.43 8.04
CA LEU A 365 -3.68 3.94 8.18
C LEU A 365 -4.72 3.01 7.55
N LEU A 366 -4.34 2.28 6.49
CA LEU A 366 -5.17 1.19 5.97
C LEU A 366 -5.29 0.05 6.99
N GLU A 367 -4.18 -0.32 7.64
CA GLU A 367 -4.16 -1.35 8.68
C GLU A 367 -4.96 -0.94 9.94
N CYS A 368 -5.02 0.35 10.27
CA CYS A 368 -5.82 0.87 11.39
C CYS A 368 -7.30 0.52 11.27
N ARG A 369 -7.81 0.26 10.08
CA ARG A 369 -9.18 -0.20 9.85
C ARG A 369 -9.48 -1.58 10.43
N LEU A 370 -8.44 -2.38 10.72
CA LEU A 370 -8.60 -3.63 11.47
C LEU A 370 -9.27 -3.41 12.84
N LEU A 371 -9.05 -2.23 13.46
CA LEU A 371 -9.62 -1.90 14.75
C LEU A 371 -11.14 -1.58 14.69
N GLU A 372 -11.72 -1.50 13.50
CA GLU A 372 -13.17 -1.32 13.26
C GLU A 372 -13.92 -2.66 13.25
N LEU A 373 -13.17 -3.79 13.19
CA LEU A 373 -13.74 -5.13 13.14
C LEU A 373 -14.32 -5.55 14.50
N ASP A 374 -15.30 -6.46 14.45
CA ASP A 374 -15.83 -7.08 15.66
C ASP A 374 -14.79 -8.00 16.34
N GLU A 375 -15.05 -8.33 17.60
CA GLU A 375 -14.15 -9.12 18.45
C GLU A 375 -13.85 -10.50 17.83
N SER A 376 -14.83 -11.13 17.17
CA SER A 376 -14.63 -12.46 16.56
C SER A 376 -13.72 -12.39 15.34
N SER A 377 -13.82 -11.35 14.54
CA SER A 377 -12.94 -11.10 13.40
C SER A 377 -11.52 -10.74 13.84
N ILE A 378 -11.38 -9.92 14.89
CA ILE A 378 -10.08 -9.62 15.48
C ILE A 378 -9.44 -10.90 16.05
N GLN A 379 -10.20 -11.77 16.67
CA GLN A 379 -9.69 -13.05 17.16
C GLN A 379 -9.10 -13.89 16.02
N GLN A 380 -9.77 -13.99 14.87
CA GLN A 380 -9.25 -14.74 13.71
C GLN A 380 -7.92 -14.18 13.19
N LEU A 381 -7.70 -12.85 13.30
CA LEU A 381 -6.45 -12.20 12.90
C LEU A 381 -5.30 -12.49 13.88
N THR A 382 -5.61 -12.85 15.12
CA THR A 382 -4.64 -12.97 16.21
C THR A 382 -4.34 -14.41 16.64
N ASP A 383 -5.25 -15.37 16.39
CA ASP A 383 -5.13 -16.76 16.85
C ASP A 383 -4.58 -17.72 15.78
N GLY A 384 -4.27 -17.22 14.59
CA GLY A 384 -3.77 -18.04 13.48
C GLY A 384 -4.84 -18.88 12.77
N SER A 385 -6.13 -18.68 13.07
CA SER A 385 -7.21 -19.46 12.45
C SER A 385 -7.43 -19.15 10.95
N LEU A 386 -6.80 -18.12 10.42
CA LEU A 386 -6.75 -17.82 8.98
C LEU A 386 -5.75 -18.71 8.23
N ALA A 387 -4.86 -19.39 8.92
CA ALA A 387 -3.90 -20.30 8.33
C ALA A 387 -4.58 -21.48 7.61
N ASP A 388 -4.01 -21.89 6.49
CA ASP A 388 -4.39 -23.11 5.78
C ASP A 388 -3.18 -24.05 5.72
N GLU A 389 -3.31 -25.25 6.29
CA GLU A 389 -2.22 -26.21 6.40
C GLU A 389 -1.69 -26.74 5.05
N ARG A 390 -2.42 -26.50 3.96
CA ARG A 390 -2.01 -26.82 2.58
C ARG A 390 -0.99 -25.83 2.01
N VAL A 391 -0.81 -24.69 2.65
CA VAL A 391 0.14 -23.63 2.22
C VAL A 391 1.53 -23.97 2.75
N GLU A 392 2.51 -24.11 1.87
CA GLU A 392 3.89 -24.46 2.25
C GLU A 392 4.92 -23.43 1.79
N LEU A 393 4.69 -22.77 0.65
CA LEU A 393 5.61 -21.78 0.09
C LEU A 393 4.90 -20.46 -0.10
N GLU A 394 5.45 -19.41 0.50
CA GLU A 394 4.96 -18.05 0.39
C GLU A 394 6.00 -17.17 -0.28
N PHE A 395 5.59 -16.41 -1.29
CA PHE A 395 6.41 -15.39 -1.91
C PHE A 395 5.63 -14.07 -2.01
N PHE A 396 6.16 -13.02 -1.39
CA PHE A 396 5.53 -11.71 -1.37
C PHE A 396 6.52 -10.62 -1.75
N PRO A 397 6.52 -10.17 -3.00
CA PRO A 397 7.19 -8.93 -3.36
C PRO A 397 6.37 -7.77 -2.78
N CYS A 398 6.69 -7.33 -1.55
CA CYS A 398 5.97 -6.22 -0.91
C CYS A 398 6.91 -5.07 -0.60
N HIS A 399 6.46 -3.84 -0.91
CA HIS A 399 7.21 -2.62 -0.62
C HIS A 399 6.67 -1.83 0.58
N SER A 400 5.58 -2.24 1.24
CA SER A 400 4.90 -1.31 2.15
C SER A 400 4.17 -1.83 3.39
N LEU A 401 4.17 -3.12 3.72
CA LEU A 401 3.52 -3.58 4.94
C LEU A 401 4.52 -3.64 6.09
N GLN A 402 4.34 -2.79 7.11
CA GLN A 402 5.18 -2.71 8.31
C GLN A 402 4.68 -3.57 9.47
N THR A 403 3.80 -4.54 9.23
CA THR A 403 3.40 -5.49 10.26
C THR A 403 4.61 -6.35 10.67
N ASP A 404 4.79 -6.52 11.97
CA ASP A 404 5.90 -7.32 12.52
C ASP A 404 5.63 -8.81 12.34
N TYR A 405 6.04 -9.34 11.19
CA TYR A 405 5.97 -10.77 10.85
C TYR A 405 7.14 -11.57 11.43
N SER A 406 7.88 -11.00 12.38
CA SER A 406 9.06 -11.65 12.97
C SER A 406 8.76 -12.99 13.64
N GLN A 407 7.50 -13.27 14.03
CA GLN A 407 7.09 -14.57 14.55
C GLN A 407 6.78 -15.58 13.42
N ALA A 408 6.17 -15.16 12.33
CA ALA A 408 5.84 -16.06 11.21
C ALA A 408 7.10 -16.61 10.54
N LEU A 409 8.12 -15.76 10.35
CA LEU A 409 9.42 -16.18 9.78
C LEU A 409 10.22 -17.14 10.69
N ARG A 410 9.87 -17.26 11.96
CA ARG A 410 10.53 -18.22 12.89
C ARG A 410 9.90 -19.61 12.87
N GLN A 411 8.71 -19.77 12.31
CA GLN A 411 8.00 -21.05 12.23
C GLN A 411 8.15 -21.74 10.88
N THR A 412 8.52 -21.02 9.84
CA THR A 412 8.88 -21.64 8.57
C THR A 412 10.25 -22.31 8.72
N HIS A 413 10.25 -23.59 9.06
CA HIS A 413 11.41 -24.45 8.90
C HIS A 413 11.68 -24.59 7.39
N VAL A 414 12.51 -23.70 6.85
CA VAL A 414 13.21 -24.01 5.59
C VAL A 414 14.31 -24.99 5.97
N PRO A 415 14.34 -26.23 5.44
CA PRO A 415 15.41 -27.17 5.69
C PRO A 415 16.74 -26.69 5.10
#